data_10e9e72743e2d839674d9c1f6a4d7de7
#
_entry.id   10e9e72743e2d839674d9c1f6a4d7de7
#
_cell.length_a   1.000
_cell.length_b   1.000
_cell.length_c   1.000
_cell.angle_alpha   90.00
_cell.angle_beta   90.00
_cell.angle_gamma   90.00
#
_symmetry.space_group_name_H-M   'P 1'
#
loop_
_entity.id
_entity.type
_entity.pdbx_description
1 polymer ?
#
loop_
_entity_poly.entity_id
_entity_poly.type
_entity_poly.pdbx_seq_one_letter_code
_entity_poly.pdbx_strand_id
1 'polypeptide(L)'
;MINNFFHQSSHTPEHRYVQEPIAVVGLACRLPGKSNTPHALWDLLAKGGVAKNEPPESRFDLKTHHDGTRRPKTMRSPGGMFLESIDPRDFDAQLFGISRTDAIAMDPQQRQLLEVIYECLENAGLSLDDINEAAFGCFVGSYAVGMSGSWLQAHSIHFSHLMF
;
A
#
# COMPACT_ATOMS: atom_id res chain seq x y z
N MET A 1 5.51 44.50 58.01
CA MET A 1 4.45 43.59 57.53
C MET A 1 4.86 43.13 56.17
N ILE A 2 5.39 41.91 56.07
CA ILE A 2 5.90 41.34 54.83
C ILE A 2 5.01 40.15 54.54
N ASN A 3 4.18 40.26 53.48
CA ASN A 3 3.32 39.19 53.00
C ASN A 3 4.12 38.17 52.17
N ASN A 4 4.26 36.95 52.72
CA ASN A 4 4.75 35.80 52.01
C ASN A 4 3.69 35.27 51.08
N PHE A 5 3.83 35.45 49.77
CA PHE A 5 3.10 34.72 48.77
C PHE A 5 3.72 33.35 48.56
N PHE A 6 3.04 32.34 49.09
CA PHE A 6 3.32 30.94 48.78
C PHE A 6 2.97 30.65 47.34
N HIS A 7 4.00 30.38 46.55
CA HIS A 7 3.83 29.81 45.22
C HIS A 7 3.50 28.31 45.37
N GLN A 8 2.22 27.96 45.27
CA GLN A 8 1.84 26.56 45.09
C GLN A 8 2.22 26.13 43.67
N SER A 9 3.29 25.36 43.53
CA SER A 9 3.58 24.63 42.32
C SER A 9 2.54 23.51 42.17
N SER A 10 1.63 23.68 41.23
CA SER A 10 0.72 22.64 40.79
C SER A 10 1.51 21.56 40.09
N HIS A 11 1.81 20.47 40.78
CA HIS A 11 2.28 19.24 40.17
C HIS A 11 1.13 18.65 39.34
N THR A 12 1.09 18.95 38.06
CA THR A 12 0.37 18.12 37.10
C THR A 12 1.03 16.75 37.06
N PRO A 13 0.29 15.66 37.27
CA PRO A 13 0.87 14.32 37.18
C PRO A 13 1.36 14.12 35.74
N GLU A 14 2.67 13.93 35.58
CA GLU A 14 3.23 13.44 34.32
C GLU A 14 2.56 12.10 34.03
N HIS A 15 1.65 12.07 33.07
CA HIS A 15 1.18 10.83 32.47
C HIS A 15 2.39 10.17 31.79
N ARG A 16 3.08 9.29 32.52
CA ARG A 16 4.01 8.34 31.91
C ARG A 16 3.20 7.46 30.99
N TYR A 17 3.21 7.76 29.69
CA TYR A 17 2.76 6.82 28.68
C TYR A 17 3.67 5.60 28.78
N VAL A 18 3.17 4.54 29.37
CA VAL A 18 3.80 3.23 29.27
C VAL A 18 3.66 2.85 27.80
N GLN A 19 4.77 2.89 27.05
CA GLN A 19 4.78 2.40 25.68
C GLN A 19 4.62 0.88 25.73
N GLU A 20 3.42 0.43 25.39
CA GLU A 20 3.20 -1.00 25.20
C GLU A 20 4.01 -1.47 23.98
N PRO A 21 4.70 -2.61 24.06
CA PRO A 21 5.44 -3.14 22.92
C PRO A 21 4.47 -3.54 21.81
N ILE A 22 4.75 -3.09 20.58
CA ILE A 22 3.98 -3.44 19.40
C ILE A 22 4.80 -4.42 18.57
N ALA A 23 4.25 -5.57 18.21
CA ALA A 23 4.88 -6.55 17.36
C ALA A 23 4.36 -6.47 15.93
N VAL A 24 5.27 -6.52 14.94
CA VAL A 24 4.94 -6.76 13.54
C VAL A 24 4.95 -8.27 13.33
N VAL A 25 3.78 -8.85 13.08
CA VAL A 25 3.62 -10.32 13.00
C VAL A 25 3.61 -10.86 11.57
N GLY A 26 3.36 -10.00 10.57
CA GLY A 26 3.38 -10.38 9.16
C GLY A 26 3.82 -9.22 8.26
N LEU A 27 4.44 -9.57 7.15
CA LEU A 27 4.91 -8.63 6.14
C LEU A 27 4.69 -9.19 4.74
N ALA A 28 4.18 -8.36 3.82
CA ALA A 28 4.16 -8.66 2.39
C ALA A 28 4.43 -7.39 1.58
N CYS A 29 4.84 -7.52 0.34
CA CYS A 29 5.10 -6.39 -0.53
C CYS A 29 5.02 -6.75 -2.01
N ARG A 30 4.70 -5.73 -2.83
CA ARG A 30 4.80 -5.74 -4.29
C ARG A 30 5.54 -4.47 -4.70
N LEU A 31 6.83 -4.58 -4.97
CA LEU A 31 7.69 -3.44 -5.26
C LEU A 31 8.48 -3.66 -6.55
N PRO A 32 8.92 -2.58 -7.22
CA PRO A 32 9.79 -2.66 -8.39
C PRO A 32 11.10 -3.42 -8.11
N GLY A 33 11.79 -3.86 -9.18
CA GLY A 33 13.05 -4.61 -9.06
C GLY A 33 12.84 -6.05 -8.61
N LYS A 34 11.70 -6.64 -8.98
CA LYS A 34 11.30 -8.01 -8.61
C LYS A 34 11.21 -8.25 -7.09
N SER A 35 11.06 -7.17 -6.33
CA SER A 35 10.93 -7.22 -4.87
C SER A 35 9.50 -7.53 -4.45
N ASN A 36 9.03 -8.73 -4.82
CA ASN A 36 7.67 -9.21 -4.54
C ASN A 36 7.56 -9.97 -3.21
N THR A 37 8.63 -10.03 -2.44
CA THR A 37 8.65 -10.61 -1.10
C THR A 37 9.54 -9.76 -0.20
N PRO A 38 9.33 -9.77 1.14
CA PRO A 38 10.20 -9.07 2.08
C PRO A 38 11.67 -9.47 1.96
N HIS A 39 11.96 -10.75 1.66
CA HIS A 39 13.32 -11.23 1.46
C HIS A 39 13.96 -10.62 0.20
N ALA A 40 13.24 -10.62 -0.92
CA ALA A 40 13.75 -10.02 -2.16
C ALA A 40 13.98 -8.51 -2.02
N LEU A 41 13.12 -7.81 -1.26
CA LEU A 41 13.32 -6.41 -0.91
C LEU A 41 14.59 -6.21 -0.09
N TRP A 42 14.80 -7.05 0.94
CA TRP A 42 16.01 -7.00 1.74
C TRP A 42 17.27 -7.19 0.90
N ASP A 43 17.26 -8.17 -0.01
CA ASP A 43 18.37 -8.45 -0.92
C ASP A 43 18.68 -7.26 -1.83
N LEU A 44 17.65 -6.62 -2.38
CA LEU A 44 17.80 -5.42 -3.21
C LEU A 44 18.47 -4.30 -2.42
N LEU A 45 17.99 -4.03 -1.20
CA LEU A 45 18.50 -2.96 -0.34
C LEU A 45 19.92 -3.25 0.16
N ALA A 46 20.19 -4.47 0.60
CA ALA A 46 21.50 -4.89 1.12
C ALA A 46 22.60 -4.81 0.05
N LYS A 47 22.24 -5.04 -1.23
CA LYS A 47 23.14 -4.92 -2.38
C LYS A 47 23.26 -3.49 -2.93
N GLY A 48 22.55 -2.52 -2.34
CA GLY A 48 22.46 -1.15 -2.87
C GLY A 48 21.84 -1.09 -4.28
N GLY A 49 20.95 -2.03 -4.59
CA GLY A 49 20.33 -2.16 -5.90
C GLY A 49 19.37 -1.00 -6.21
N VAL A 50 19.20 -0.72 -7.49
CA VAL A 50 18.25 0.28 -7.99
C VAL A 50 17.21 -0.40 -8.85
N ALA A 51 15.95 -0.25 -8.49
CA ALA A 51 14.80 -0.87 -9.17
C ALA A 51 14.32 -0.10 -10.41
N LYS A 52 15.20 0.71 -11.02
CA LYS A 52 14.84 1.49 -12.20
C LYS A 52 14.76 0.56 -13.42
N ASN A 53 13.65 0.65 -14.13
CA ASN A 53 13.39 -0.13 -15.35
C ASN A 53 12.66 0.71 -16.40
N GLU A 54 12.56 0.19 -17.61
CA GLU A 54 11.69 0.74 -18.63
C GLU A 54 10.24 0.32 -18.36
N PRO A 55 9.25 1.16 -18.75
CA PRO A 55 7.85 0.76 -18.65
C PRO A 55 7.61 -0.49 -19.49
N PRO A 56 6.88 -1.48 -18.97
CA PRO A 56 6.47 -2.62 -19.77
C PRO A 56 5.67 -2.17 -21.00
N GLU A 57 5.91 -2.76 -22.15
CA GLU A 57 5.21 -2.42 -23.41
C GLU A 57 3.69 -2.53 -23.29
N SER A 58 3.21 -3.43 -22.42
CA SER A 58 1.79 -3.57 -22.10
C SER A 58 1.20 -2.36 -21.38
N ARG A 59 2.02 -1.45 -20.83
CA ARG A 59 1.59 -0.27 -20.09
C ARG A 59 1.49 0.96 -20.99
N PHE A 60 2.58 1.29 -21.68
CA PHE A 60 2.59 2.32 -22.72
C PHE A 60 3.86 2.22 -23.56
N ASP A 61 3.80 2.70 -24.80
CA ASP A 61 4.96 2.78 -25.70
C ASP A 61 5.82 4.00 -25.32
N LEU A 62 6.96 3.71 -24.70
CA LEU A 62 7.92 4.74 -24.30
C LEU A 62 8.46 5.52 -25.52
N LYS A 63 8.66 4.88 -26.67
CA LYS A 63 9.28 5.48 -27.85
C LYS A 63 8.48 6.63 -28.41
N THR A 64 7.17 6.60 -28.27
CA THR A 64 6.27 7.67 -28.70
C THR A 64 6.23 8.87 -27.76
N HIS A 65 6.64 8.68 -26.51
CA HIS A 65 6.51 9.70 -25.46
C HIS A 65 7.84 10.25 -24.96
N HIS A 66 8.95 9.56 -25.19
CA HIS A 66 10.28 9.97 -24.76
C HIS A 66 11.11 10.50 -25.91
N ASP A 67 11.63 11.72 -25.79
CA ASP A 67 12.57 12.30 -26.77
C ASP A 67 13.86 12.85 -26.13
N GLY A 68 14.01 12.72 -24.83
CA GLY A 68 15.17 13.23 -24.09
C GLY A 68 15.27 14.76 -24.05
N THR A 69 14.38 15.48 -24.69
CA THR A 69 14.39 16.95 -24.80
C THR A 69 13.41 17.61 -23.84
N ARG A 70 13.35 18.95 -23.87
CA ARG A 70 12.36 19.72 -23.10
C ARG A 70 11.09 20.04 -23.90
N ARG A 71 10.80 19.29 -24.95
CA ARG A 71 9.59 19.52 -25.71
C ARG A 71 8.34 19.41 -24.83
N PRO A 72 7.35 20.30 -24.99
CA PRO A 72 6.06 20.16 -24.34
C PRO A 72 5.44 18.80 -24.69
N LYS A 73 4.80 18.15 -23.71
CA LYS A 73 4.12 16.85 -23.85
C LYS A 73 5.04 15.64 -24.10
N THR A 74 6.34 15.76 -23.88
CA THR A 74 7.27 14.63 -23.92
C THR A 74 7.86 14.35 -22.54
N MET A 75 8.25 13.09 -22.32
CA MET A 75 8.90 12.63 -21.09
C MET A 75 10.41 12.73 -21.24
N ARG A 76 11.10 13.23 -20.22
CA ARG A 76 12.57 13.25 -20.19
C ARG A 76 13.17 11.96 -19.68
N SER A 77 12.49 11.32 -18.74
CA SER A 77 12.99 10.07 -18.16
C SER A 77 12.73 8.94 -19.12
N PRO A 78 13.75 8.11 -19.44
CA PRO A 78 13.57 6.93 -20.26
C PRO A 78 12.99 5.75 -19.50
N GLY A 79 12.59 5.96 -18.24
CA GLY A 79 12.06 4.88 -17.41
C GLY A 79 11.63 5.37 -16.05
N GLY A 80 11.22 4.45 -15.22
CA GLY A 80 10.73 4.66 -13.87
C GLY A 80 10.97 3.43 -13.00
N MET A 81 10.16 3.29 -11.99
CA MET A 81 10.12 2.11 -11.13
C MET A 81 8.77 1.41 -11.32
N PHE A 82 8.73 0.50 -12.30
CA PHE A 82 7.52 -0.24 -12.64
C PHE A 82 7.56 -1.64 -12.03
N LEU A 83 6.40 -2.15 -11.65
CA LEU A 83 6.25 -3.54 -11.24
C LEU A 83 6.47 -4.45 -12.46
N GLU A 84 7.46 -5.32 -12.35
CA GLU A 84 7.82 -6.31 -13.36
C GLU A 84 7.14 -7.64 -13.03
N SER A 85 6.85 -8.41 -14.06
CA SER A 85 6.29 -9.77 -13.93
C SER A 85 4.92 -9.84 -13.23
N ILE A 86 4.21 -8.71 -13.17
CA ILE A 86 2.86 -8.64 -12.62
C ILE A 86 1.96 -8.06 -13.71
N ASP A 87 1.02 -8.86 -14.18
CA ASP A 87 -0.06 -8.33 -15.02
C ASP A 87 -1.15 -7.77 -14.11
N PRO A 88 -1.45 -6.46 -14.18
CA PRO A 88 -2.49 -5.87 -13.35
C PRO A 88 -3.91 -6.38 -13.66
N ARG A 89 -4.06 -7.23 -14.68
CA ARG A 89 -5.32 -7.91 -15.02
C ARG A 89 -5.45 -9.26 -14.31
N ASP A 90 -4.33 -9.85 -13.90
CA ASP A 90 -4.32 -11.09 -13.13
C ASP A 90 -4.83 -10.78 -11.72
N PHE A 91 -5.89 -11.47 -11.34
CA PHE A 91 -6.49 -11.34 -10.03
C PHE A 91 -7.41 -12.54 -9.76
N ASP A 92 -7.18 -13.22 -8.65
CA ASP A 92 -8.03 -14.32 -8.22
C ASP A 92 -9.29 -13.79 -7.51
N ALA A 93 -10.27 -13.35 -8.31
CA ALA A 93 -11.52 -12.84 -7.78
C ALA A 93 -12.30 -13.89 -6.98
N GLN A 94 -12.12 -15.17 -7.30
CA GLN A 94 -12.82 -16.27 -6.62
C GLN A 94 -12.32 -16.43 -5.18
N LEU A 95 -11.02 -16.29 -4.94
CA LEU A 95 -10.44 -16.35 -3.60
C LEU A 95 -11.07 -15.32 -2.67
N PHE A 96 -11.41 -14.14 -3.20
CA PHE A 96 -12.00 -13.03 -2.45
C PHE A 96 -13.53 -12.97 -2.52
N GLY A 97 -14.20 -13.96 -3.12
CA GLY A 97 -15.66 -13.95 -3.28
C GLY A 97 -16.20 -12.81 -4.16
N ILE A 98 -15.34 -12.21 -5.00
CA ILE A 98 -15.68 -11.06 -5.84
C ILE A 98 -16.21 -11.55 -7.19
N SER A 99 -17.32 -10.98 -7.66
CA SER A 99 -17.84 -11.31 -8.97
C SER A 99 -16.87 -10.89 -10.08
N ARG A 100 -16.90 -11.60 -11.23
CA ARG A 100 -16.08 -11.24 -12.39
C ARG A 100 -16.35 -9.81 -12.86
N THR A 101 -17.59 -9.37 -12.81
CA THR A 101 -18.00 -8.02 -13.24
C THR A 101 -17.37 -6.97 -12.32
N ASP A 102 -17.44 -7.19 -11.02
CA ASP A 102 -16.86 -6.26 -10.04
C ASP A 102 -15.32 -6.26 -10.14
N ALA A 103 -14.69 -7.42 -10.28
CA ALA A 103 -13.25 -7.54 -10.45
C ALA A 103 -12.72 -6.78 -11.68
N ILE A 104 -13.48 -6.77 -12.80
CA ILE A 104 -13.12 -5.99 -13.98
C ILE A 104 -13.26 -4.48 -13.72
N ALA A 105 -14.24 -4.09 -12.93
CA ALA A 105 -14.49 -2.69 -12.59
C ALA A 105 -13.53 -2.14 -11.54
N MET A 106 -12.89 -3.00 -10.73
CA MET A 106 -11.94 -2.58 -9.70
C MET A 106 -10.66 -1.99 -10.29
N ASP A 107 -10.13 -0.96 -9.61
CA ASP A 107 -8.80 -0.43 -9.92
C ASP A 107 -7.74 -1.52 -9.70
N PRO A 108 -6.74 -1.65 -10.60
CA PRO A 108 -5.63 -2.59 -10.42
C PRO A 108 -4.91 -2.48 -9.07
N GLN A 109 -4.83 -1.26 -8.50
CA GLN A 109 -4.22 -1.07 -7.18
C GLN A 109 -5.02 -1.77 -6.07
N GLN A 110 -6.34 -1.75 -6.17
CA GLN A 110 -7.21 -2.42 -5.20
C GLN A 110 -7.06 -3.94 -5.27
N ARG A 111 -7.04 -4.49 -6.49
CA ARG A 111 -6.84 -5.92 -6.71
C ARG A 111 -5.51 -6.40 -6.15
N GLN A 112 -4.43 -5.72 -6.47
CA GLN A 112 -3.10 -6.05 -5.95
C GLN A 112 -2.99 -5.88 -4.44
N LEU A 113 -3.66 -4.86 -3.87
CA LEU A 113 -3.66 -4.66 -2.42
C LEU A 113 -4.33 -5.83 -1.69
N LEU A 114 -5.43 -6.35 -2.22
CA LEU A 114 -6.09 -7.53 -1.63
C LEU A 114 -5.15 -8.74 -1.60
N GLU A 115 -4.45 -9.02 -2.71
CA GLU A 115 -3.48 -10.12 -2.76
C GLU A 115 -2.33 -9.93 -1.77
N VAL A 116 -1.78 -8.71 -1.69
CA VAL A 116 -0.69 -8.40 -0.75
C VAL A 116 -1.15 -8.51 0.71
N ILE A 117 -2.39 -8.11 1.02
CA ILE A 117 -2.96 -8.29 2.36
C ILE A 117 -3.09 -9.77 2.67
N TYR A 118 -3.62 -10.57 1.74
CA TYR A 118 -3.74 -12.02 1.92
C TYR A 118 -2.39 -12.67 2.20
N GLU A 119 -1.37 -12.36 1.42
CA GLU A 119 0.00 -12.87 1.65
C GLU A 119 0.58 -12.40 2.99
N CYS A 120 0.26 -11.18 3.42
CA CYS A 120 0.67 -10.69 4.73
C CYS A 120 0.06 -11.50 5.87
N LEU A 121 -1.21 -11.88 5.73
CA LEU A 121 -1.91 -12.73 6.70
C LEU A 121 -1.33 -14.15 6.71
N GLU A 122 -1.10 -14.74 5.55
CA GLU A 122 -0.43 -16.04 5.46
C GLU A 122 0.96 -16.00 6.11
N ASN A 123 1.72 -14.94 5.88
CA ASN A 123 3.03 -14.75 6.50
C ASN A 123 2.94 -14.61 8.03
N ALA A 124 1.84 -14.05 8.54
CA ALA A 124 1.55 -13.97 9.97
C ALA A 124 1.02 -15.29 10.57
N GLY A 125 0.69 -16.27 9.73
CA GLY A 125 0.01 -17.51 10.15
C GLY A 125 -1.46 -17.30 10.52
N LEU A 126 -2.09 -16.25 9.97
CA LEU A 126 -3.50 -15.92 10.18
C LEU A 126 -4.33 -16.29 8.95
N SER A 127 -5.53 -16.78 9.17
CA SER A 127 -6.55 -16.99 8.14
C SER A 127 -7.49 -15.78 8.04
N LEU A 128 -8.29 -15.72 6.97
CA LEU A 128 -9.35 -14.72 6.85
C LEU A 128 -10.42 -14.89 7.95
N ASP A 129 -10.68 -16.12 8.38
CA ASP A 129 -11.67 -16.39 9.44
C ASP A 129 -11.19 -15.85 10.79
N ASP A 130 -9.90 -15.92 11.09
CA ASP A 130 -9.34 -15.35 12.33
C ASP A 130 -9.55 -13.83 12.42
N ILE A 131 -9.62 -13.16 11.26
CA ILE A 131 -9.83 -11.72 11.19
C ILE A 131 -11.31 -11.38 11.37
N ASN A 132 -12.20 -12.16 10.80
CA ASN A 132 -13.65 -11.93 10.89
C ASN A 132 -14.17 -11.98 12.32
N GLU A 133 -13.55 -12.79 13.18
CA GLU A 133 -13.93 -12.94 14.58
C GLU A 133 -13.22 -11.95 15.53
N ALA A 134 -12.22 -11.24 15.06
CA ALA A 134 -11.41 -10.35 15.89
C ALA A 134 -11.79 -8.86 15.71
N ALA A 135 -11.52 -8.05 16.75
CA ALA A 135 -11.54 -6.60 16.66
C ALA A 135 -10.32 -6.13 15.83
N PHE A 136 -10.48 -6.04 14.51
CA PHE A 136 -9.41 -5.72 13.57
C PHE A 136 -9.55 -4.29 13.04
N GLY A 137 -8.45 -3.52 13.08
CA GLY A 137 -8.38 -2.20 12.45
C GLY A 137 -7.66 -2.29 11.10
N CYS A 138 -8.26 -1.73 10.04
CA CYS A 138 -7.62 -1.64 8.73
C CYS A 138 -7.30 -0.19 8.39
N PHE A 139 -6.04 0.10 8.06
CA PHE A 139 -5.58 1.44 7.68
C PHE A 139 -4.92 1.38 6.31
N VAL A 140 -5.56 1.97 5.30
CA VAL A 140 -5.07 1.98 3.92
C VAL A 140 -4.79 3.39 3.47
N GLY A 141 -3.59 3.62 2.94
CA GLY A 141 -3.22 4.86 2.25
C GLY A 141 -3.13 4.61 0.74
N SER A 142 -3.80 5.42 -0.07
CA SER A 142 -3.73 5.35 -1.52
C SER A 142 -3.47 6.74 -2.09
N TYR A 143 -2.59 6.83 -3.08
CA TYR A 143 -2.41 8.01 -3.91
C TYR A 143 -2.97 7.70 -5.31
N ALA A 144 -4.27 7.92 -5.46
CA ALA A 144 -4.91 7.82 -6.75
C ALA A 144 -4.88 9.16 -7.46
N VAL A 145 -4.01 9.32 -8.44
CA VAL A 145 -4.17 10.37 -9.45
C VAL A 145 -5.19 9.84 -10.45
N GLY A 146 -6.46 10.28 -10.29
CA GLY A 146 -7.62 9.76 -10.95
C GLY A 146 -7.47 9.29 -12.38
N MET A 147 -7.81 8.07 -12.63
CA MET A 147 -8.48 7.72 -13.88
C MET A 147 -9.90 8.27 -13.76
N SER A 148 -10.11 9.41 -14.46
CA SER A 148 -11.40 10.07 -14.72
C SER A 148 -12.41 10.18 -13.55
N GLY A 149 -12.81 11.40 -13.28
CA GLY A 149 -13.66 11.84 -12.18
C GLY A 149 -15.07 11.23 -12.02
N SER A 150 -15.35 10.06 -12.55
CA SER A 150 -16.59 9.31 -12.33
C SER A 150 -16.46 8.18 -11.29
N TRP A 151 -15.24 7.77 -10.92
CA TRP A 151 -15.03 6.65 -10.01
C TRP A 151 -14.82 7.08 -8.55
N LEU A 152 -14.57 8.36 -8.29
CA LEU A 152 -14.44 8.90 -6.91
C LEU A 152 -15.76 8.92 -6.12
N GLN A 153 -16.90 8.63 -6.78
CA GLN A 153 -18.22 8.69 -6.13
C GLN A 153 -18.76 7.32 -5.73
N ALA A 154 -18.09 6.24 -6.09
CA ALA A 154 -18.53 4.91 -5.76
C ALA A 154 -17.43 4.19 -4.96
N HIS A 155 -17.75 3.94 -3.71
CA HIS A 155 -17.12 2.98 -2.82
C HIS A 155 -15.94 3.48 -1.99
N SER A 156 -16.28 4.11 -0.88
CA SER A 156 -15.67 3.68 0.37
C SER A 156 -15.82 2.16 0.42
N ILE A 157 -14.77 1.44 0.07
CA ILE A 157 -14.75 0.00 0.27
C ILE A 157 -14.77 -0.17 1.79
N HIS A 158 -15.95 -0.39 2.34
CA HIS A 158 -16.08 -0.95 3.66
C HIS A 158 -15.51 -2.36 3.54
N PHE A 159 -14.32 -2.59 4.07
CA PHE A 159 -13.73 -3.93 4.17
C PHE A 159 -14.67 -4.95 4.82
N SER A 160 -15.62 -4.48 5.61
CA SER A 160 -16.70 -5.29 6.18
C SER A 160 -17.65 -5.93 5.13
N HIS A 161 -17.60 -5.52 3.86
CA HIS A 161 -18.45 -6.09 2.78
C HIS A 161 -17.65 -6.94 1.79
N LEU A 162 -16.33 -7.00 1.91
CA LEU A 162 -15.48 -7.84 1.06
C LEU A 162 -15.11 -9.18 1.72
N MET A 163 -15.53 -9.39 2.95
CA MET A 163 -15.22 -10.60 3.71
C MET A 163 -16.47 -11.37 4.17
N PHE A 164 -17.60 -11.24 3.46
CA PHE A 164 -18.79 -12.08 3.67
C PHE A 164 -19.33 -12.60 2.35
#